data_61b1456b500f6b3ca22fd2f765830d33
#
_entry.id   61b1456b500f6b3ca22fd2f765830d33
#
_cell.length_a   1.000
_cell.length_b   1.000
_cell.length_c   1.000
_cell.angle_alpha   90.00
_cell.angle_beta   90.00
_cell.angle_gamma   90.00
#
_symmetry.space_group_name_H-M   'P 1'
#
loop_
_entity.id
_entity.type
_entity.pdbx_description
1 polymer ?
#
loop_
_entity_poly.entity_id
_entity_poly.type
_entity_poly.pdbx_seq_one_letter_code
_entity_poly.pdbx_strand_id
1 'polypeptide(L)'
;MKNKLKKFFKYFTFLFLLSLIILYGYNNIELYVNKISISSNGNNVNTDILKTQIKEKIKLQNFFNVNPVNIQKELINHPWIKKIEVYKKFPDKLILKITERVAIAIFNDVSLVDESGNIFKKLKKKKNLLKFYADDQKEVKYIYDFYKKFIKFQNLNNIQIDISYIKINSIKEFEVRTKANNLIYFGSKNIDERLGRFIQLYRSIELENLNNVEYFDMRYTNGVSVKKRR
;
A
#
# COMPACT_ATOMS: atom_id res chain seq x y z
N MET A 1 -34.40 9.02 60.86
CA MET A 1 -33.02 8.86 60.46
C MET A 1 -32.53 7.41 60.43
N LYS A 2 -32.73 6.62 61.51
CA LYS A 2 -32.22 5.23 61.63
C LYS A 2 -32.65 4.27 60.50
N ASN A 3 -33.86 4.38 59.96
CA ASN A 3 -34.34 3.50 58.88
C ASN A 3 -33.74 3.81 57.49
N LYS A 4 -33.40 5.07 57.22
CA LYS A 4 -32.71 5.46 55.96
C LYS A 4 -31.26 4.96 55.98
N LEU A 5 -30.60 5.02 57.12
CA LEU A 5 -29.22 4.55 57.30
C LEU A 5 -29.14 3.02 57.18
N LYS A 6 -30.08 2.28 57.71
CA LYS A 6 -30.18 0.80 57.57
C LYS A 6 -30.40 0.40 56.11
N LYS A 7 -31.25 1.12 55.35
CA LYS A 7 -31.46 0.86 53.94
C LYS A 7 -30.19 1.16 53.12
N PHE A 8 -29.52 2.27 53.38
CA PHE A 8 -28.27 2.63 52.75
C PHE A 8 -27.20 1.55 52.98
N PHE A 9 -27.02 1.11 54.19
CA PHE A 9 -26.07 0.05 54.54
C PHE A 9 -26.37 -1.27 53.84
N LYS A 10 -27.64 -1.64 53.72
CA LYS A 10 -28.10 -2.83 53.01
C LYS A 10 -27.77 -2.78 51.51
N TYR A 11 -27.98 -1.63 50.85
CA TYR A 11 -27.62 -1.48 49.44
C TYR A 11 -26.09 -1.43 49.22
N PHE A 12 -25.38 -0.82 50.14
CA PHE A 12 -23.92 -0.77 50.09
C PHE A 12 -23.29 -2.17 50.23
N THR A 13 -23.76 -2.97 51.21
CA THR A 13 -23.29 -4.35 51.39
C THR A 13 -23.65 -5.22 50.20
N PHE A 14 -24.84 -5.04 49.61
CA PHE A 14 -25.24 -5.76 48.39
C PHE A 14 -24.31 -5.42 47.21
N LEU A 15 -24.06 -4.14 46.96
CA LEU A 15 -23.15 -3.69 45.88
C LEU A 15 -21.71 -4.17 46.13
N PHE A 16 -21.26 -4.17 47.36
CA PHE A 16 -19.93 -4.67 47.71
C PHE A 16 -19.80 -6.17 47.46
N LEU A 17 -20.80 -6.98 47.87
CA LEU A 17 -20.84 -8.41 47.58
C LEU A 17 -20.92 -8.70 46.07
N LEU A 18 -21.72 -7.92 45.35
CA LEU A 18 -21.83 -8.04 43.90
C LEU A 18 -20.47 -7.73 43.22
N SER A 19 -19.73 -6.71 43.70
CA SER A 19 -18.39 -6.39 43.19
C SER A 19 -17.40 -7.52 43.44
N LEU A 20 -17.46 -8.17 44.62
CA LEU A 20 -16.59 -9.32 44.92
C LEU A 20 -16.91 -10.53 44.03
N ILE A 21 -18.17 -10.80 43.73
CA ILE A 21 -18.60 -11.88 42.84
C ILE A 21 -18.09 -11.58 41.40
N ILE A 22 -18.21 -10.35 40.95
CA ILE A 22 -17.70 -9.92 39.60
C ILE A 22 -16.18 -10.07 39.56
N LEU A 23 -15.46 -9.62 40.58
CA LEU A 23 -13.98 -9.76 40.64
C LEU A 23 -13.55 -11.23 40.70
N TYR A 24 -14.25 -12.05 41.49
CA TYR A 24 -13.98 -13.50 41.54
C TYR A 24 -14.23 -14.16 40.17
N GLY A 25 -15.37 -13.85 39.55
CA GLY A 25 -15.71 -14.34 38.22
C GLY A 25 -14.67 -13.91 37.17
N TYR A 26 -14.26 -12.63 37.18
CA TYR A 26 -13.28 -12.09 36.26
C TYR A 26 -11.94 -12.82 36.35
N ASN A 27 -11.47 -13.14 37.55
CA ASN A 27 -10.19 -13.82 37.77
C ASN A 27 -10.21 -15.32 37.47
N ASN A 28 -11.39 -15.97 37.53
CA ASN A 28 -11.52 -17.43 37.37
C ASN A 28 -12.14 -17.84 36.01
N ILE A 29 -12.60 -16.89 35.19
CA ILE A 29 -13.11 -17.21 33.86
C ILE A 29 -11.93 -17.46 32.90
N GLU A 30 -11.68 -18.71 32.60
CA GLU A 30 -10.72 -19.13 31.57
C GLU A 30 -11.36 -19.08 30.17
N LEU A 31 -11.44 -17.88 29.61
CA LEU A 31 -11.86 -17.68 28.22
C LEU A 31 -10.65 -17.67 27.30
N TYR A 32 -10.63 -18.58 26.34
CA TYR A 32 -9.60 -18.63 25.32
C TYR A 32 -10.14 -18.15 23.98
N VAL A 33 -9.24 -17.68 23.10
CA VAL A 33 -9.63 -17.33 21.73
C VAL A 33 -9.77 -18.62 20.91
N ASN A 34 -11.01 -19.00 20.63
CA ASN A 34 -11.35 -20.21 19.87
C ASN A 34 -11.53 -19.90 18.37
N LYS A 35 -11.93 -18.67 18.02
CA LYS A 35 -12.26 -18.28 16.66
C LYS A 35 -11.36 -17.15 16.19
N ILE A 36 -10.65 -17.37 15.07
CA ILE A 36 -9.86 -16.34 14.41
C ILE A 36 -10.45 -16.15 13.02
N SER A 37 -10.88 -14.91 12.72
CA SER A 37 -11.39 -14.51 11.42
C SER A 37 -10.40 -13.54 10.79
N ILE A 38 -9.86 -13.87 9.62
CA ILE A 38 -8.96 -13.01 8.86
C ILE A 38 -9.65 -12.69 7.54
N SER A 39 -9.73 -11.40 7.21
CA SER A 39 -10.15 -10.92 5.90
C SER A 39 -9.04 -10.11 5.27
N SER A 40 -8.76 -10.35 3.98
CA SER A 40 -7.81 -9.60 3.17
C SER A 40 -8.48 -9.11 1.89
N ASN A 41 -8.11 -7.93 1.41
CA ASN A 41 -8.56 -7.39 0.13
C ASN A 41 -7.70 -7.84 -1.06
N GLY A 42 -6.74 -8.74 -0.84
CA GLY A 42 -5.83 -9.27 -1.87
C GLY A 42 -5.51 -10.74 -1.66
N ASN A 43 -4.64 -11.29 -2.52
CA ASN A 43 -4.27 -12.71 -2.53
C ASN A 43 -2.76 -12.94 -2.33
N ASN A 44 -2.00 -11.92 -1.94
CA ASN A 44 -0.54 -12.05 -1.75
C ASN A 44 -0.19 -12.49 -0.32
N VAL A 45 -1.09 -12.28 0.62
CA VAL A 45 -0.97 -12.72 2.02
C VAL A 45 -1.71 -14.04 2.18
N ASN A 46 -1.02 -15.08 2.64
CA ASN A 46 -1.66 -16.36 2.94
C ASN A 46 -2.33 -16.29 4.32
N THR A 47 -3.65 -16.10 4.30
CA THR A 47 -4.46 -15.93 5.52
C THR A 47 -4.51 -17.19 6.40
N ASP A 48 -4.39 -18.40 5.81
CA ASP A 48 -4.44 -19.65 6.57
C ASP A 48 -3.14 -19.87 7.35
N ILE A 49 -2.00 -19.57 6.72
CA ILE A 49 -0.71 -19.62 7.42
C ILE A 49 -0.71 -18.61 8.58
N LEU A 50 -1.15 -17.37 8.35
CA LEU A 50 -1.24 -16.36 9.40
C LEU A 50 -2.17 -16.80 10.54
N LYS A 51 -3.32 -17.39 10.19
CA LYS A 51 -4.28 -17.90 11.18
C LYS A 51 -3.66 -18.96 12.08
N THR A 52 -2.91 -19.88 11.49
CA THR A 52 -2.22 -20.95 12.24
C THR A 52 -1.15 -20.35 13.16
N GLN A 53 -0.30 -19.46 12.65
CA GLN A 53 0.75 -18.79 13.45
C GLN A 53 0.17 -18.01 14.64
N ILE A 54 -0.92 -17.26 14.41
CA ILE A 54 -1.58 -16.51 15.48
C ILE A 54 -2.18 -17.47 16.51
N LYS A 55 -2.86 -18.53 16.05
CA LYS A 55 -3.51 -19.51 16.93
C LYS A 55 -2.49 -20.18 17.86
N GLU A 56 -1.35 -20.58 17.34
CA GLU A 56 -0.26 -21.17 18.16
C GLU A 56 0.27 -20.19 19.21
N LYS A 57 0.44 -18.93 18.82
CA LYS A 57 0.98 -17.90 19.70
C LYS A 57 0.08 -17.53 20.86
N ILE A 58 -1.24 -17.53 20.65
CA ILE A 58 -2.23 -17.15 21.68
C ILE A 58 -2.91 -18.36 22.34
N LYS A 59 -2.51 -19.59 22.01
CA LYS A 59 -3.16 -20.84 22.43
C LYS A 59 -3.37 -20.95 23.95
N LEU A 60 -2.44 -20.43 24.73
CA LEU A 60 -2.45 -20.48 26.19
C LEU A 60 -2.79 -19.13 26.85
N GLN A 61 -3.22 -18.15 26.06
CA GLN A 61 -3.55 -16.82 26.57
C GLN A 61 -5.05 -16.68 26.83
N ASN A 62 -5.40 -16.22 28.02
CA ASN A 62 -6.78 -15.83 28.30
C ASN A 62 -7.19 -14.72 27.34
N PHE A 63 -8.43 -14.78 26.86
CA PHE A 63 -9.00 -13.78 25.92
C PHE A 63 -8.78 -12.34 26.36
N PHE A 64 -8.90 -12.05 27.65
CA PHE A 64 -8.70 -10.70 28.18
C PHE A 64 -7.24 -10.26 28.08
N ASN A 65 -6.28 -11.17 28.21
CA ASN A 65 -4.85 -10.90 28.18
C ASN A 65 -4.27 -10.81 26.74
N VAL A 66 -4.99 -11.33 25.74
CA VAL A 66 -4.57 -11.16 24.33
C VAL A 66 -4.56 -9.69 23.97
N ASN A 67 -3.38 -9.16 23.63
CA ASN A 67 -3.21 -7.77 23.23
C ASN A 67 -3.23 -7.64 21.68
N PRO A 68 -4.30 -7.06 21.09
CA PRO A 68 -4.41 -6.87 19.63
C PRO A 68 -3.29 -6.04 19.04
N VAL A 69 -2.77 -5.04 19.80
CA VAL A 69 -1.71 -4.14 19.33
C VAL A 69 -0.39 -4.89 19.11
N ASN A 70 -0.07 -5.88 19.95
CA ASN A 70 1.15 -6.67 19.79
C ASN A 70 1.07 -7.55 18.53
N ILE A 71 -0.10 -8.13 18.26
CA ILE A 71 -0.33 -8.90 17.04
C ILE A 71 -0.22 -8.00 15.81
N GLN A 72 -0.81 -6.80 15.86
CA GLN A 72 -0.73 -5.81 14.79
C GLN A 72 0.72 -5.39 14.51
N LYS A 73 1.50 -5.06 15.54
CA LYS A 73 2.92 -4.65 15.41
C LYS A 73 3.78 -5.72 14.75
N GLU A 74 3.51 -6.97 15.01
CA GLU A 74 4.25 -8.08 14.43
C GLU A 74 3.88 -8.29 12.95
N LEU A 75 2.60 -8.34 12.66
CA LEU A 75 2.12 -8.65 11.31
C LEU A 75 2.33 -7.49 10.31
N ILE A 76 2.41 -6.23 10.77
CA ILE A 76 2.65 -5.07 9.88
C ILE A 76 4.02 -5.13 9.19
N ASN A 77 4.97 -5.92 9.74
CA ASN A 77 6.28 -6.14 9.13
C ASN A 77 6.23 -7.07 7.89
N HIS A 78 5.09 -7.71 7.64
CA HIS A 78 4.93 -8.53 6.43
C HIS A 78 4.93 -7.62 5.19
N PRO A 79 5.79 -7.87 4.18
CA PRO A 79 6.00 -6.94 3.05
C PRO A 79 4.73 -6.54 2.30
N TRP A 80 3.78 -7.46 2.16
CA TRP A 80 2.52 -7.21 1.45
C TRP A 80 1.44 -6.53 2.29
N ILE A 81 1.63 -6.37 3.59
CA ILE A 81 0.63 -5.71 4.44
C ILE A 81 0.88 -4.21 4.42
N LYS A 82 -0.11 -3.45 3.95
CA LYS A 82 -0.14 -1.98 4.00
C LYS A 82 -0.74 -1.49 5.31
N LYS A 83 -1.83 -2.11 5.73
CA LYS A 83 -2.56 -1.79 6.96
C LYS A 83 -3.13 -3.06 7.54
N ILE A 84 -3.15 -3.16 8.85
CA ILE A 84 -3.82 -4.24 9.56
C ILE A 84 -4.58 -3.66 10.76
N GLU A 85 -5.79 -4.11 10.93
CA GLU A 85 -6.64 -3.82 12.08
C GLU A 85 -6.92 -5.12 12.81
N VAL A 86 -6.66 -5.13 14.12
CA VAL A 86 -6.88 -6.29 14.97
C VAL A 86 -7.78 -5.90 16.14
N TYR A 87 -8.86 -6.61 16.34
CA TYR A 87 -9.77 -6.37 17.45
C TYR A 87 -10.41 -7.64 17.97
N LYS A 88 -10.73 -7.62 19.25
CA LYS A 88 -11.41 -8.73 19.94
C LYS A 88 -12.92 -8.56 19.82
N LYS A 89 -13.62 -9.66 19.60
CA LYS A 89 -15.08 -9.73 19.69
C LYS A 89 -15.45 -10.79 20.73
N PHE A 90 -16.03 -10.31 21.84
CA PHE A 90 -16.48 -11.19 22.91
C PHE A 90 -17.46 -12.26 22.40
N PRO A 91 -17.46 -13.50 22.95
CA PRO A 91 -16.63 -13.94 24.09
C PRO A 91 -15.24 -14.48 23.69
N ASP A 92 -15.03 -14.99 22.45
CA ASP A 92 -13.89 -15.85 22.11
C ASP A 92 -13.29 -15.59 20.72
N LYS A 93 -13.65 -14.47 20.08
CA LYS A 93 -13.27 -14.22 18.68
C LYS A 93 -12.23 -13.10 18.53
N LEU A 94 -11.20 -13.38 17.74
CA LEU A 94 -10.24 -12.40 17.25
C LEU A 94 -10.52 -12.13 15.76
N ILE A 95 -10.60 -10.86 15.38
CA ILE A 95 -10.88 -10.42 14.01
C ILE A 95 -9.70 -9.60 13.51
N LEU A 96 -9.19 -9.98 12.33
CA LEU A 96 -8.14 -9.26 11.64
C LEU A 96 -8.65 -8.79 10.28
N LYS A 97 -8.46 -7.52 9.98
CA LYS A 97 -8.70 -6.94 8.65
C LYS A 97 -7.39 -6.49 8.06
N ILE A 98 -6.99 -7.09 6.95
CA ILE A 98 -5.73 -6.83 6.26
C ILE A 98 -6.03 -6.04 4.99
N THR A 99 -5.33 -4.92 4.82
CA THR A 99 -5.25 -4.21 3.56
C THR A 99 -3.88 -4.49 2.95
N GLU A 100 -3.88 -5.13 1.79
CA GLU A 100 -2.64 -5.45 1.08
C GLU A 100 -2.14 -4.26 0.26
N ARG A 101 -0.83 -4.23 0.01
CA ARG A 101 -0.20 -3.29 -0.93
C ARG A 101 -0.55 -3.68 -2.36
N VAL A 102 -0.88 -2.70 -3.17
CA VAL A 102 -1.05 -2.86 -4.61
C VAL A 102 0.25 -2.47 -5.29
N ALA A 103 0.91 -3.43 -5.96
CA ALA A 103 2.13 -3.15 -6.70
C ALA A 103 1.79 -2.50 -8.04
N ILE A 104 2.33 -1.31 -8.30
CA ILE A 104 2.15 -0.55 -9.55
C ILE A 104 3.38 -0.63 -10.47
N ALA A 105 4.58 -0.78 -9.90
CA ALA A 105 5.81 -0.85 -10.65
C ALA A 105 6.85 -1.80 -10.00
N ILE A 106 7.90 -2.11 -10.75
CA ILE A 106 9.09 -2.83 -10.28
C ILE A 106 10.25 -1.83 -10.27
N PHE A 107 10.90 -1.66 -9.12
CA PHE A 107 12.07 -0.80 -8.96
C PHE A 107 13.36 -1.59 -9.14
N ASN A 108 14.21 -1.16 -10.08
CA ASN A 108 15.52 -1.75 -10.43
C ASN A 108 15.49 -3.28 -10.56
N ASP A 109 14.38 -3.84 -11.09
CA ASP A 109 14.14 -5.29 -11.26
C ASP A 109 14.18 -6.14 -9.95
N VAL A 110 14.33 -5.51 -8.80
CA VAL A 110 14.50 -6.18 -7.49
C VAL A 110 13.30 -6.01 -6.57
N SER A 111 12.74 -4.82 -6.49
CA SER A 111 11.71 -4.47 -5.51
C SER A 111 10.44 -3.95 -6.16
N LEU A 112 9.32 -4.05 -5.45
CA LEU A 112 8.03 -3.51 -5.91
C LEU A 112 7.80 -2.11 -5.35
N VAL A 113 7.08 -1.29 -6.10
CA VAL A 113 6.58 0.02 -5.70
C VAL A 113 5.06 -0.04 -5.58
N ASP A 114 4.52 0.41 -4.45
CA ASP A 114 3.07 0.47 -4.21
C ASP A 114 2.42 1.75 -4.74
N GLU A 115 1.09 1.81 -4.68
CA GLU A 115 0.29 2.97 -5.10
C GLU A 115 0.50 4.23 -4.26
N SER A 116 1.34 4.18 -3.24
CA SER A 116 1.78 5.34 -2.45
C SER A 116 3.21 5.77 -2.79
N GLY A 117 3.87 5.07 -3.71
CA GLY A 117 5.26 5.31 -4.09
C GLY A 117 6.28 4.74 -3.10
N ASN A 118 5.88 3.78 -2.26
CA ASN A 118 6.79 3.13 -1.31
C ASN A 118 7.39 1.87 -1.93
N ILE A 119 8.70 1.69 -1.72
CA ILE A 119 9.39 0.45 -2.08
C ILE A 119 9.11 -0.61 -1.02
N PHE A 120 8.85 -1.84 -1.46
CA PHE A 120 8.74 -2.99 -0.59
C PHE A 120 9.35 -4.25 -1.24
N LYS A 121 9.71 -5.23 -0.42
CA LYS A 121 10.41 -6.44 -0.87
C LYS A 121 9.55 -7.24 -1.85
N LYS A 122 10.15 -7.73 -2.94
CA LYS A 122 9.54 -8.57 -3.95
C LYS A 122 9.48 -10.01 -3.47
N LEU A 123 8.29 -10.50 -3.10
CA LEU A 123 8.08 -11.90 -2.72
C LEU A 123 7.72 -12.79 -3.91
N LYS A 124 6.97 -12.25 -4.89
CA LYS A 124 6.58 -12.95 -6.12
C LYS A 124 6.90 -12.06 -7.31
N LYS A 125 7.48 -12.64 -8.36
CA LYS A 125 7.73 -11.94 -9.62
C LYS A 125 6.39 -11.68 -10.30
N LYS A 126 5.98 -10.40 -10.40
CA LYS A 126 4.84 -9.99 -11.20
C LYS A 126 5.31 -9.68 -12.61
N LYS A 127 4.66 -10.28 -13.60
CA LYS A 127 4.92 -9.98 -15.02
C LYS A 127 4.12 -8.71 -15.41
N ASN A 128 4.62 -7.98 -16.40
CA ASN A 128 3.93 -6.86 -17.06
C ASN A 128 3.62 -5.65 -16.17
N LEU A 129 4.40 -5.40 -15.11
CA LEU A 129 4.35 -4.15 -14.39
C LEU A 129 5.31 -3.14 -15.03
N LEU A 130 4.93 -1.86 -14.96
CA LEU A 130 5.79 -0.73 -15.24
C LEU A 130 7.11 -0.85 -14.46
N LYS A 131 8.23 -0.42 -15.05
CA LYS A 131 9.52 -0.44 -14.37
C LYS A 131 9.98 0.97 -14.04
N PHE A 132 10.53 1.13 -12.84
CA PHE A 132 11.20 2.35 -12.39
C PHE A 132 12.69 2.07 -12.22
N TYR A 133 13.54 2.94 -12.77
CA TYR A 133 14.97 2.83 -12.66
C TYR A 133 15.58 4.13 -12.10
N ALA A 134 16.41 3.99 -11.10
CA ALA A 134 17.21 5.07 -10.53
C ALA A 134 18.47 4.50 -9.86
N ASP A 135 19.49 5.35 -9.70
CA ASP A 135 20.73 4.98 -9.02
C ASP A 135 20.52 4.90 -7.49
N ASP A 136 19.70 5.80 -6.93
CA ASP A 136 19.35 5.82 -5.50
C ASP A 136 17.87 5.49 -5.28
N GLN A 137 17.57 4.68 -4.25
CA GLN A 137 16.22 4.35 -3.83
C GLN A 137 15.38 5.59 -3.44
N LYS A 138 16.02 6.66 -2.97
CA LYS A 138 15.34 7.93 -2.64
C LYS A 138 14.68 8.57 -3.85
N GLU A 139 15.15 8.24 -5.04
CA GLU A 139 14.62 8.77 -6.30
C GLU A 139 13.26 8.16 -6.69
N VAL A 140 12.87 7.03 -6.09
CA VAL A 140 11.58 6.39 -6.43
C VAL A 140 10.41 7.33 -6.25
N LYS A 141 10.47 8.23 -5.26
CA LYS A 141 9.42 9.21 -5.00
C LYS A 141 9.29 10.21 -6.14
N TYR A 142 10.41 10.67 -6.69
CA TYR A 142 10.42 11.57 -7.86
C TYR A 142 9.86 10.88 -9.11
N ILE A 143 10.26 9.62 -9.35
CA ILE A 143 9.71 8.83 -10.47
C ILE A 143 8.19 8.63 -10.31
N TYR A 144 7.75 8.30 -9.10
CA TYR A 144 6.34 8.11 -8.81
C TYR A 144 5.52 9.38 -8.99
N ASP A 145 6.04 10.53 -8.54
CA ASP A 145 5.36 11.82 -8.70
C ASP A 145 5.32 12.24 -10.19
N PHE A 146 6.39 12.00 -10.94
CA PHE A 146 6.41 12.16 -12.39
C PHE A 146 5.37 11.24 -13.06
N TYR A 147 5.34 9.96 -12.70
CA TYR A 147 4.36 8.99 -13.22
C TYR A 147 2.93 9.45 -12.99
N LYS A 148 2.59 9.93 -11.78
CA LYS A 148 1.27 10.48 -11.50
C LYS A 148 0.91 11.67 -12.40
N LYS A 149 1.87 12.58 -12.61
CA LYS A 149 1.68 13.70 -13.52
C LYS A 149 1.44 13.21 -14.95
N PHE A 150 2.25 12.27 -15.42
CA PHE A 150 2.11 11.69 -16.76
C PHE A 150 0.72 11.09 -16.96
N ILE A 151 0.25 10.25 -16.03
CA ILE A 151 -1.10 9.67 -16.08
C ILE A 151 -2.20 10.73 -16.02
N LYS A 152 -2.04 11.76 -15.18
CA LYS A 152 -2.98 12.88 -15.11
C LYS A 152 -3.11 13.59 -16.46
N PHE A 153 -1.98 13.89 -17.13
CA PHE A 153 -1.98 14.52 -18.45
C PHE A 153 -2.63 13.64 -19.53
N GLN A 154 -2.38 12.31 -19.49
CA GLN A 154 -3.05 11.37 -20.39
C GLN A 154 -4.57 11.42 -20.22
N ASN A 155 -5.04 11.33 -18.96
CA ASN A 155 -6.47 11.30 -18.66
C ASN A 155 -7.18 12.61 -19.06
N LEU A 156 -6.54 13.75 -18.80
CA LEU A 156 -7.09 15.07 -19.18
C LEU A 156 -7.22 15.25 -20.70
N ASN A 157 -6.45 14.51 -21.48
CA ASN A 157 -6.42 14.60 -22.93
C ASN A 157 -7.04 13.39 -23.63
N ASN A 158 -7.64 12.45 -22.90
CA ASN A 158 -8.22 11.21 -23.42
C ASN A 158 -7.24 10.43 -24.30
N ILE A 159 -5.98 10.32 -23.86
CA ILE A 159 -4.92 9.57 -24.57
C ILE A 159 -4.46 8.43 -23.67
N GLN A 160 -4.16 7.29 -24.28
CA GLN A 160 -3.53 6.15 -23.60
C GLN A 160 -2.17 5.87 -24.21
N ILE A 161 -1.12 6.01 -23.40
CA ILE A 161 0.26 5.69 -23.77
C ILE A 161 0.76 4.65 -22.79
N ASP A 162 0.98 3.45 -23.27
CA ASP A 162 1.51 2.35 -22.48
C ASP A 162 3.00 2.53 -22.24
N ILE A 163 3.38 2.74 -20.97
CA ILE A 163 4.76 2.91 -20.54
C ILE A 163 5.37 1.56 -20.19
N SER A 164 6.58 1.31 -20.68
CA SER A 164 7.41 0.16 -20.32
C SER A 164 8.28 0.45 -19.12
N TYR A 165 9.00 1.58 -19.14
CA TYR A 165 9.76 2.04 -17.99
C TYR A 165 9.84 3.57 -17.88
N ILE A 166 10.11 4.03 -16.67
CA ILE A 166 10.53 5.40 -16.37
C ILE A 166 11.87 5.32 -15.65
N LYS A 167 12.86 6.07 -16.14
CA LYS A 167 14.19 6.17 -15.56
C LYS A 167 14.49 7.61 -15.17
N ILE A 168 15.13 7.79 -14.01
CA ILE A 168 15.75 9.05 -13.61
C ILE A 168 17.26 8.83 -13.45
N ASN A 169 18.06 9.77 -13.96
CA ASN A 169 19.50 9.73 -13.79
C ASN A 169 19.96 10.60 -12.59
N SER A 170 21.27 10.59 -12.30
CA SER A 170 21.87 11.33 -11.19
C SER A 170 21.67 12.86 -11.25
N ILE A 171 21.46 13.43 -12.44
CA ILE A 171 21.17 14.86 -12.66
C ILE A 171 19.67 15.15 -12.75
N LYS A 172 18.83 14.20 -12.29
CA LYS A 172 17.37 14.30 -12.22
C LYS A 172 16.64 14.43 -13.55
N GLU A 173 17.23 13.95 -14.63
CA GLU A 173 16.55 13.91 -15.92
C GLU A 173 15.70 12.66 -16.06
N PHE A 174 14.45 12.85 -16.51
CA PHE A 174 13.50 11.77 -16.78
C PHE A 174 13.62 11.28 -18.22
N GLU A 175 13.69 9.95 -18.33
CA GLU A 175 13.59 9.20 -19.57
C GLU A 175 12.39 8.24 -19.45
N VAL A 176 11.55 8.18 -20.45
CA VAL A 176 10.40 7.30 -20.53
C VAL A 176 10.50 6.43 -21.76
N ARG A 177 10.28 5.14 -21.64
CA ARG A 177 10.11 4.23 -22.78
C ARG A 177 8.67 3.72 -22.83
N THR A 178 8.07 3.84 -23.98
CA THR A 178 6.73 3.27 -24.24
C THR A 178 6.82 1.77 -24.57
N LYS A 179 5.70 1.05 -24.52
CA LYS A 179 5.64 -0.33 -25.01
C LYS A 179 5.82 -0.44 -26.53
N ALA A 180 5.50 0.63 -27.28
CA ALA A 180 5.79 0.77 -28.69
C ALA A 180 7.28 1.03 -28.97
N ASN A 181 8.13 0.99 -27.94
CA ASN A 181 9.57 1.15 -28.02
C ASN A 181 10.05 2.57 -28.42
N ASN A 182 9.22 3.61 -28.21
CA ASN A 182 9.66 5.00 -28.36
C ASN A 182 10.34 5.48 -27.08
N LEU A 183 11.45 6.18 -27.19
CA LEU A 183 12.09 6.89 -26.08
C LEU A 183 11.59 8.33 -26.02
N ILE A 184 11.43 8.85 -24.80
CA ILE A 184 11.02 10.23 -24.56
C ILE A 184 11.93 10.82 -23.49
N TYR A 185 12.69 11.86 -23.83
CA TYR A 185 13.58 12.57 -22.92
C TYR A 185 12.91 13.84 -22.42
N PHE A 186 12.50 13.86 -21.15
CA PHE A 186 11.83 15.02 -20.55
C PHE A 186 12.82 15.98 -19.86
N GLY A 187 14.04 15.53 -19.54
CA GLY A 187 14.99 16.32 -18.74
C GLY A 187 14.51 16.50 -17.30
N SER A 188 15.03 17.54 -16.61
CA SER A 188 14.78 17.78 -15.18
C SER A 188 13.94 19.02 -14.87
N LYS A 189 13.77 19.95 -15.83
CA LYS A 189 13.09 21.24 -15.61
C LYS A 189 11.78 21.32 -16.39
N ASN A 190 10.86 22.16 -15.93
CA ASN A 190 9.60 22.49 -16.62
C ASN A 190 8.80 21.25 -17.05
N ILE A 191 8.74 20.23 -16.17
CA ILE A 191 8.16 18.92 -16.49
C ILE A 191 6.69 19.04 -16.93
N ASP A 192 5.89 19.86 -16.25
CA ASP A 192 4.45 20.00 -16.57
C ASP A 192 4.25 20.60 -17.99
N GLU A 193 5.04 21.60 -18.36
CA GLU A 193 5.01 22.22 -19.69
C GLU A 193 5.44 21.21 -20.77
N ARG A 194 6.53 20.46 -20.50
CA ARG A 194 7.04 19.46 -21.43
C ARG A 194 6.09 18.28 -21.61
N LEU A 195 5.43 17.84 -20.53
CA LEU A 195 4.37 16.85 -20.62
C LEU A 195 3.19 17.35 -21.46
N GLY A 196 2.73 18.59 -21.24
CA GLY A 196 1.66 19.18 -22.04
C GLY A 196 2.02 19.22 -23.53
N ARG A 197 3.21 19.70 -23.87
CA ARG A 197 3.75 19.77 -25.24
C ARG A 197 3.87 18.38 -25.88
N PHE A 198 4.39 17.41 -25.14
CA PHE A 198 4.48 16.02 -25.61
C PHE A 198 3.10 15.43 -25.94
N ILE A 199 2.13 15.61 -25.06
CA ILE A 199 0.76 15.10 -25.29
C ILE A 199 0.11 15.75 -26.53
N GLN A 200 0.30 17.07 -26.72
CA GLN A 200 -0.20 17.74 -27.94
C GLN A 200 0.47 17.18 -29.20
N LEU A 201 1.79 17.00 -29.17
CA LEU A 201 2.52 16.40 -30.27
C LEU A 201 2.06 14.96 -30.54
N TYR A 202 1.94 14.15 -29.49
CA TYR A 202 1.53 12.76 -29.61
C TYR A 202 0.15 12.61 -30.26
N ARG A 203 -0.77 13.53 -29.95
CA ARG A 203 -2.11 13.57 -30.59
C ARG A 203 -2.07 13.94 -32.07
N SER A 204 -1.11 14.76 -32.49
CA SER A 204 -1.00 15.22 -33.88
C SER A 204 -0.34 14.20 -34.80
N ILE A 205 0.28 13.16 -34.23
CA ILE A 205 0.96 12.11 -35.00
C ILE A 205 0.01 10.93 -35.21
N GLU A 206 -0.15 10.50 -36.45
CA GLU A 206 -0.89 9.28 -36.76
C GLU A 206 -0.22 8.03 -36.15
N LEU A 207 -1.02 7.05 -35.73
CA LEU A 207 -0.52 5.84 -35.03
C LEU A 207 0.55 5.08 -35.86
N GLU A 208 0.40 5.02 -37.18
CA GLU A 208 1.38 4.37 -38.08
C GLU A 208 2.73 5.08 -38.05
N ASN A 209 2.72 6.41 -37.96
CA ASN A 209 3.91 7.23 -37.89
C ASN A 209 4.61 7.12 -36.51
N LEU A 210 3.88 6.86 -35.44
CA LEU A 210 4.45 6.66 -34.10
C LEU A 210 5.39 5.44 -34.07
N ASN A 211 5.05 4.36 -34.76
CA ASN A 211 5.89 3.16 -34.82
C ASN A 211 7.25 3.43 -35.50
N ASN A 212 7.32 4.45 -36.35
CA ASN A 212 8.54 4.87 -37.05
C ASN A 212 9.37 5.85 -36.25
N VAL A 213 8.93 6.30 -35.06
CA VAL A 213 9.71 7.19 -34.20
C VAL A 213 10.63 6.38 -33.30
N GLU A 214 11.91 6.75 -33.26
CA GLU A 214 12.89 6.20 -32.34
C GLU A 214 12.81 6.92 -30.98
N TYR A 215 12.89 8.27 -31.02
CA TYR A 215 12.75 9.08 -29.80
C TYR A 215 12.11 10.45 -30.03
N PHE A 216 11.60 11.01 -28.92
CA PHE A 216 11.17 12.40 -28.75
C PHE A 216 12.08 13.07 -27.72
N ASP A 217 12.76 14.15 -28.08
CA ASP A 217 13.54 14.95 -27.13
C ASP A 217 12.78 16.23 -26.79
N MET A 218 12.21 16.26 -25.57
CA MET A 218 11.41 17.35 -25.03
C MET A 218 12.25 18.38 -24.26
N ARG A 219 13.58 18.23 -24.21
CA ARG A 219 14.47 19.09 -23.39
C ARG A 219 14.63 20.50 -23.94
N TYR A 220 14.33 20.70 -25.21
CA TYR A 220 14.33 22.04 -25.82
C TYR A 220 13.28 22.95 -25.22
N THR A 221 13.57 24.27 -25.14
CA THR A 221 12.66 25.24 -24.50
C THR A 221 11.39 25.42 -25.31
N ASN A 222 11.50 25.63 -26.63
CA ASN A 222 10.36 26.04 -27.49
C ASN A 222 10.06 25.02 -28.60
N GLY A 223 10.45 23.74 -28.41
CA GLY A 223 10.26 22.77 -29.48
C GLY A 223 10.45 21.32 -29.00
N VAL A 224 10.49 20.42 -29.95
CA VAL A 224 10.78 19.02 -29.79
C VAL A 224 11.67 18.55 -30.94
N SER A 225 12.65 17.71 -30.67
CA SER A 225 13.38 16.96 -31.71
C SER A 225 12.78 15.56 -31.81
N VAL A 226 12.46 15.12 -33.01
CA VAL A 226 11.91 13.80 -33.29
C VAL A 226 12.88 13.09 -34.23
N LYS A 227 13.37 11.92 -33.78
CA LYS A 227 14.20 11.05 -34.63
C LYS A 227 13.36 9.87 -35.10
N LYS A 228 13.36 9.66 -36.44
CA LYS A 228 12.75 8.49 -37.05
C LYS A 228 13.69 7.30 -37.05
N ARG A 229 13.15 6.10 -36.96
CA ARG A 229 13.89 4.85 -37.19
C ARG A 229 14.32 4.79 -38.65
N ARG A 230 15.50 4.27 -38.90
CA ARG A 230 15.99 3.98 -40.24
C ARG A 230 15.48 2.62 -40.70
#